data_f398287d7aa03b622d5e9eedad2e7715
#
_entry.id   f398287d7aa03b622d5e9eedad2e7715
#
_cell.length_a   1.000
_cell.length_b   1.000
_cell.length_c   1.000
_cell.angle_alpha   90.00
_cell.angle_beta   90.00
_cell.angle_gamma   90.00
#
_symmetry.space_group_name_H-M   'P 1'
#
loop_
_entity.id
_entity.type
_entity.pdbx_description
1 polymer ?
#
loop_
_entity_poly.entity_id
_entity_poly.type
_entity_poly.pdbx_seq_one_letter_code
_entity_poly.pdbx_strand_id
1 'polypeptide(L)'
;LDNFFLPRAETPLDADGKHDFEALEALNLPLLAERLQSLLRGEEVQLPRYNFKSGLSEAGESIQLKPNQPIILEGIHGLNPQLLPDALRQSAFRMYVSALTQLNLDRHNRVSTTDTRLLRRIVRDARERGYSAWQTMARWESVRRGEKRHIFPYQENADVMFNSALVYELS
;
A
#
# COMPACT_ATOMS: atom_id res chain seq x y z
N LEU A 1 -2.67 -1.19 -5.48
CA LEU A 1 -3.94 -1.56 -4.81
C LEU A 1 -4.84 -0.35 -4.57
N ASP A 2 -4.29 0.84 -4.47
CA ASP A 2 -5.03 2.06 -4.13
C ASP A 2 -6.24 2.35 -5.03
N ASN A 3 -6.21 1.92 -6.29
CA ASN A 3 -7.33 2.08 -7.20
C ASN A 3 -8.58 1.24 -6.84
N PHE A 4 -8.39 0.24 -5.97
CA PHE A 4 -9.47 -0.67 -5.54
C PHE A 4 -10.12 -0.26 -4.22
N PHE A 5 -9.85 0.92 -3.69
CA PHE A 5 -10.57 1.41 -2.52
C PHE A 5 -12.08 1.49 -2.77
N LEU A 6 -12.86 1.12 -1.77
CA LEU A 6 -14.29 1.40 -1.72
C LEU A 6 -14.53 2.91 -1.67
N PRO A 7 -15.70 3.39 -2.13
CA PRO A 7 -16.10 4.78 -1.90
C PRO A 7 -15.94 5.16 -0.42
N ARG A 8 -15.52 6.41 -0.16
CA ARG A 8 -15.24 6.86 1.22
C ARG A 8 -16.38 6.60 2.19
N ALA A 9 -17.63 6.74 1.73
CA ALA A 9 -18.80 6.50 2.57
C ALA A 9 -18.98 5.02 2.98
N GLU A 10 -18.36 4.09 2.25
CA GLU A 10 -18.41 2.65 2.48
C GLU A 10 -17.16 2.13 3.20
N THR A 11 -16.15 2.98 3.40
CA THR A 11 -14.92 2.61 4.14
C THR A 11 -15.27 2.25 5.58
N PRO A 12 -14.78 1.11 6.12
CA PRO A 12 -15.04 0.72 7.51
C PRO A 12 -14.59 1.79 8.50
N LEU A 13 -15.20 1.81 9.67
CA LEU A 13 -14.83 2.73 10.73
C LEU A 13 -13.88 2.04 11.72
N ASP A 14 -12.91 2.80 12.24
CA ASP A 14 -12.06 2.36 13.34
C ASP A 14 -12.78 2.43 14.69
N ALA A 15 -12.09 2.06 15.76
CA ALA A 15 -12.62 2.08 17.12
C ALA A 15 -13.02 3.49 17.61
N ASP A 16 -12.48 4.53 16.99
CA ASP A 16 -12.76 5.93 17.29
C ASP A 16 -13.89 6.50 16.42
N GLY A 17 -14.55 5.67 15.58
CA GLY A 17 -15.61 6.06 14.67
C GLY A 17 -15.12 6.84 13.43
N LYS A 18 -13.83 6.77 13.10
CA LYS A 18 -13.24 7.40 11.92
C LYS A 18 -13.02 6.36 10.82
N HIS A 19 -13.06 6.79 9.56
CA HIS A 19 -12.77 5.88 8.44
C HIS A 19 -11.37 5.26 8.56
N ASP A 20 -11.31 3.92 8.57
CA ASP A 20 -10.06 3.15 8.61
C ASP A 20 -9.64 2.79 7.19
N PHE A 21 -8.87 3.68 6.56
CA PHE A 21 -8.30 3.44 5.23
C PHE A 21 -7.12 2.46 5.23
N GLU A 22 -6.65 2.08 6.41
CA GLU A 22 -5.57 1.10 6.55
C GLU A 22 -6.12 -0.33 6.70
N ALA A 23 -7.44 -0.50 6.84
CA ALA A 23 -8.07 -1.81 6.92
C ALA A 23 -8.09 -2.52 5.55
N LEU A 24 -7.98 -3.86 5.55
CA LEU A 24 -8.09 -4.65 4.32
C LEU A 24 -9.48 -4.51 3.69
N GLU A 25 -10.49 -4.42 4.51
CA GLU A 25 -11.91 -4.28 4.15
C GLU A 25 -12.23 -2.92 3.50
N ALA A 26 -11.28 -1.96 3.53
CA ALA A 26 -11.39 -0.74 2.75
C ALA A 26 -11.20 -0.97 1.24
N LEU A 27 -10.69 -2.15 0.85
CA LEU A 27 -10.51 -2.54 -0.54
C LEU A 27 -11.69 -3.37 -1.05
N ASN A 28 -12.07 -3.17 -2.30
CA ASN A 28 -13.02 -4.01 -3.00
C ASN A 28 -12.33 -5.32 -3.44
N LEU A 29 -12.17 -6.26 -2.51
CA LEU A 29 -11.48 -7.52 -2.74
C LEU A 29 -12.15 -8.40 -3.81
N PRO A 30 -13.50 -8.50 -3.87
CA PRO A 30 -14.17 -9.25 -4.94
C PRO A 30 -13.84 -8.70 -6.33
N LEU A 31 -13.88 -7.38 -6.49
CA LEU A 31 -13.55 -6.73 -7.77
C LEU A 31 -12.07 -6.94 -8.12
N LEU A 32 -11.16 -6.83 -7.14
CA LEU A 32 -9.74 -7.09 -7.36
C LEU A 32 -9.51 -8.52 -7.86
N ALA A 33 -10.09 -9.51 -7.20
CA ALA A 33 -9.95 -10.91 -7.58
C ALA A 33 -10.51 -11.19 -8.98
N GLU A 34 -11.70 -10.67 -9.29
CA GLU A 34 -12.33 -10.78 -10.61
C GLU A 34 -11.43 -10.20 -11.72
N ARG A 35 -10.96 -8.95 -11.53
CA ARG A 35 -10.12 -8.26 -12.54
C ARG A 35 -8.80 -8.97 -12.77
N LEU A 36 -8.16 -9.47 -11.71
CA LEU A 36 -6.92 -10.23 -11.83
C LEU A 36 -7.13 -11.55 -12.57
N GLN A 37 -8.21 -12.28 -12.28
CA GLN A 37 -8.53 -13.52 -12.99
C GLN A 37 -8.78 -13.29 -14.49
N SER A 38 -9.55 -12.24 -14.84
CA SER A 38 -9.78 -11.87 -16.24
C SER A 38 -8.49 -11.48 -16.94
N LEU A 39 -7.62 -10.69 -16.32
CA LEU A 39 -6.31 -10.34 -16.88
C LEU A 39 -5.43 -11.56 -17.12
N LEU A 40 -5.40 -12.51 -16.20
CA LEU A 40 -4.62 -13.74 -16.34
C LEU A 40 -5.16 -14.67 -17.45
N ARG A 41 -6.43 -14.56 -17.80
CA ARG A 41 -7.02 -15.22 -18.98
C ARG A 41 -6.71 -14.49 -20.30
N GLY A 42 -6.04 -13.33 -20.24
CA GLY A 42 -5.73 -12.51 -21.41
C GLY A 42 -6.91 -11.66 -21.90
N GLU A 43 -7.94 -11.49 -21.08
CA GLU A 43 -9.08 -10.64 -21.39
C GLU A 43 -8.73 -9.15 -21.25
N GLU A 44 -9.36 -8.29 -22.02
CA GLU A 44 -9.31 -6.85 -21.80
C GLU A 44 -10.17 -6.49 -20.59
N VAL A 45 -9.61 -5.72 -19.66
CA VAL A 45 -10.23 -5.40 -18.38
C VAL A 45 -10.17 -3.91 -18.11
N GLN A 46 -11.31 -3.29 -17.83
CA GLN A 46 -11.37 -1.94 -17.32
C GLN A 46 -11.05 -1.93 -15.82
N LEU A 47 -9.95 -1.29 -15.44
CA LEU A 47 -9.58 -1.12 -14.04
C LEU A 47 -10.38 0.02 -13.39
N PRO A 48 -10.65 -0.05 -12.10
CA PRO A 48 -11.14 1.10 -11.35
C PRO A 48 -10.01 2.13 -11.16
N ARG A 49 -10.39 3.39 -10.91
CA ARG A 49 -9.50 4.47 -10.49
C ARG A 49 -10.10 5.16 -9.28
N TYR A 50 -9.36 5.17 -8.18
CA TYR A 50 -9.80 5.87 -6.98
C TYR A 50 -9.40 7.35 -7.01
N ASN A 51 -10.37 8.22 -6.86
CA ASN A 51 -10.15 9.66 -6.79
C ASN A 51 -10.03 10.10 -5.32
N PHE A 52 -8.80 10.33 -4.86
CA PHE A 52 -8.53 10.70 -3.46
C PHE A 52 -9.14 12.04 -3.03
N LYS A 53 -9.43 12.94 -3.96
CA LYS A 53 -10.07 14.23 -3.67
C LYS A 53 -11.56 14.06 -3.40
N SER A 54 -12.26 13.42 -4.33
CA SER A 54 -13.71 13.17 -4.20
C SER A 54 -14.02 12.03 -3.24
N GLY A 55 -13.11 11.05 -3.08
CA GLY A 55 -13.32 9.83 -2.31
C GLY A 55 -14.24 8.84 -3.03
N LEU A 56 -14.28 8.86 -4.35
CA LEU A 56 -15.10 7.99 -5.19
C LEU A 56 -14.22 7.07 -6.05
N SER A 57 -14.76 5.90 -6.36
CA SER A 57 -14.21 5.01 -7.37
C SER A 57 -14.83 5.35 -8.72
N GLU A 58 -13.99 5.54 -9.73
CA GLU A 58 -14.35 5.94 -11.09
C GLU A 58 -13.86 4.86 -12.06
N ALA A 59 -14.37 4.87 -13.31
CA ALA A 59 -13.82 4.04 -14.37
C ALA A 59 -12.40 4.51 -14.71
N GLY A 60 -11.44 3.60 -14.68
CA GLY A 60 -10.06 3.85 -15.08
C GLY A 60 -9.77 3.36 -16.50
N GLU A 61 -8.51 3.07 -16.77
CA GLU A 61 -8.05 2.60 -18.09
C GLU A 61 -8.42 1.12 -18.32
N SER A 62 -8.64 0.77 -19.58
CA SER A 62 -8.72 -0.62 -20.02
C SER A 62 -7.32 -1.13 -20.31
N ILE A 63 -7.01 -2.30 -19.78
CA ILE A 63 -5.72 -2.98 -20.01
C ILE A 63 -5.95 -4.43 -20.43
N GLN A 64 -5.03 -4.95 -21.24
CA GLN A 64 -4.94 -6.35 -21.61
C GLN A 64 -3.49 -6.80 -21.47
N LEU A 65 -3.25 -7.95 -20.84
CA LEU A 65 -1.91 -8.48 -20.71
C LEU A 65 -1.43 -9.11 -22.01
N LYS A 66 -0.16 -8.85 -22.32
CA LYS A 66 0.57 -9.60 -23.35
C LYS A 66 1.01 -10.95 -22.79
N PRO A 67 1.26 -11.96 -23.64
CA PRO A 67 1.82 -13.23 -23.19
C PRO A 67 3.10 -13.00 -22.35
N ASN A 68 3.22 -13.69 -21.23
CA ASN A 68 4.34 -13.61 -20.29
C ASN A 68 4.57 -12.24 -19.63
N GLN A 69 3.58 -11.38 -19.63
CA GLN A 69 3.66 -10.09 -18.94
C GLN A 69 3.30 -10.29 -17.45
N PRO A 70 4.20 -9.93 -16.50
CA PRO A 70 3.89 -10.02 -15.09
C PRO A 70 2.95 -8.88 -14.67
N ILE A 71 2.13 -9.15 -13.63
CA ILE A 71 1.34 -8.14 -12.93
C ILE A 71 2.08 -7.78 -11.64
N ILE A 72 2.31 -6.49 -11.39
CA ILE A 72 2.87 -6.01 -10.13
C ILE A 72 1.73 -5.43 -9.30
N LEU A 73 1.48 -6.05 -8.13
CA LEU A 73 0.55 -5.54 -7.12
C LEU A 73 1.36 -4.85 -6.01
N GLU A 74 1.10 -3.57 -5.78
CA GLU A 74 1.76 -2.77 -4.77
C GLU A 74 0.74 -2.24 -3.77
N GLY A 75 1.07 -2.31 -2.48
CA GLY A 75 0.27 -1.77 -1.39
C GLY A 75 0.55 -2.44 -0.05
N ILE A 76 0.05 -1.84 1.03
CA ILE A 76 0.30 -2.30 2.41
C ILE A 76 -0.22 -3.71 2.69
N HIS A 77 -1.20 -4.18 1.94
CA HIS A 77 -1.80 -5.51 2.08
C HIS A 77 -1.17 -6.56 1.16
N GLY A 78 -0.12 -6.23 0.39
CA GLY A 78 0.48 -7.13 -0.59
C GLY A 78 0.91 -8.50 -0.04
N LEU A 79 1.26 -8.58 1.24
CA LEU A 79 1.68 -9.81 1.93
C LEU A 79 0.56 -10.46 2.76
N ASN A 80 -0.61 -9.81 2.87
CA ASN A 80 -1.74 -10.37 3.60
C ASN A 80 -2.33 -11.55 2.82
N PRO A 81 -2.40 -12.77 3.40
CA PRO A 81 -2.93 -13.94 2.71
C PRO A 81 -4.41 -13.80 2.31
N GLN A 82 -5.15 -12.89 2.94
CA GLN A 82 -6.55 -12.63 2.63
C GLN A 82 -6.75 -11.71 1.40
N LEU A 83 -5.68 -11.08 0.90
CA LEU A 83 -5.76 -10.18 -0.26
C LEU A 83 -6.20 -10.91 -1.53
N LEU A 84 -5.67 -12.11 -1.74
CA LEU A 84 -5.89 -12.89 -2.96
C LEU A 84 -6.42 -14.30 -2.64
N PRO A 85 -7.31 -14.83 -3.48
CA PRO A 85 -7.66 -16.26 -3.45
C PRO A 85 -6.42 -17.16 -3.55
N ASP A 86 -6.48 -18.35 -2.97
CA ASP A 86 -5.37 -19.29 -2.91
C ASP A 86 -4.76 -19.62 -4.27
N ALA A 87 -5.60 -19.79 -5.29
CA ALA A 87 -5.14 -20.10 -6.65
C ALA A 87 -4.24 -19.01 -7.24
N LEU A 88 -4.53 -17.74 -6.96
CA LEU A 88 -3.70 -16.62 -7.41
C LEU A 88 -2.45 -16.46 -6.54
N ARG A 89 -2.58 -16.72 -5.25
CA ARG A 89 -1.49 -16.58 -4.28
C ARG A 89 -0.36 -17.57 -4.52
N GLN A 90 -0.65 -18.80 -4.97
CA GLN A 90 0.34 -19.81 -5.24
C GLN A 90 1.28 -19.49 -6.42
N SER A 91 0.82 -18.65 -7.36
CA SER A 91 1.65 -18.19 -8.50
C SER A 91 2.30 -16.83 -8.27
N ALA A 92 2.15 -16.24 -7.09
CA ALA A 92 2.69 -14.92 -6.76
C ALA A 92 4.09 -15.03 -6.13
N PHE A 93 5.01 -14.19 -6.60
CA PHE A 93 6.28 -13.93 -5.92
C PHE A 93 6.13 -12.70 -5.03
N ARG A 94 6.42 -12.83 -3.74
CA ARG A 94 6.10 -11.83 -2.72
C ARG A 94 7.36 -11.15 -2.22
N MET A 95 7.35 -9.83 -2.25
CA MET A 95 8.47 -9.00 -1.84
C MET A 95 8.06 -8.05 -0.71
N TYR A 96 8.76 -8.12 0.42
CA TYR A 96 8.67 -7.10 1.45
C TYR A 96 9.65 -5.97 1.15
N VAL A 97 9.13 -4.76 0.97
CA VAL A 97 9.95 -3.56 0.70
C VAL A 97 9.91 -2.63 1.90
N SER A 98 11.05 -2.35 2.48
CA SER A 98 11.16 -1.44 3.62
C SER A 98 12.43 -0.61 3.56
N ALA A 99 12.36 0.63 4.04
CA ALA A 99 13.53 1.49 4.18
C ALA A 99 14.23 1.16 5.51
N LEU A 100 15.00 0.08 5.52
CA LEU A 100 15.77 -0.34 6.69
C LEU A 100 17.04 0.53 6.80
N THR A 101 16.89 1.68 7.43
CA THR A 101 18.01 2.63 7.59
C THR A 101 19.09 2.04 8.48
N GLN A 102 20.34 2.17 8.03
CA GLN A 102 21.55 1.83 8.79
C GLN A 102 22.39 3.08 9.09
N LEU A 103 21.85 4.26 8.79
CA LEU A 103 22.55 5.53 8.99
C LEU A 103 22.59 5.87 10.47
N ASN A 104 23.81 6.12 10.94
CA ASN A 104 24.05 6.69 12.25
C ASN A 104 24.21 8.20 12.12
N LEU A 105 23.54 8.98 12.97
CA LEU A 105 23.76 10.41 13.11
C LEU A 105 25.09 10.68 13.82
N ASP A 106 25.45 9.82 14.77
CA ASP A 106 26.70 9.82 15.51
C ASP A 106 27.04 8.40 16.01
N ARG A 107 28.00 8.26 16.92
CA ARG A 107 28.44 6.96 17.46
C ARG A 107 27.34 6.21 18.25
N HIS A 108 26.30 6.90 18.71
CA HIS A 108 25.29 6.35 19.62
C HIS A 108 23.87 6.46 19.07
N ASN A 109 23.64 7.35 18.12
CA ASN A 109 22.31 7.66 17.60
C ASN A 109 22.14 7.18 16.16
N ARG A 110 21.16 6.32 15.95
CA ARG A 110 20.77 5.82 14.65
C ARG A 110 19.48 6.51 14.19
N VAL A 111 19.39 6.86 12.92
CA VAL A 111 18.13 7.28 12.31
C VAL A 111 17.18 6.08 12.29
N SER A 112 16.02 6.21 12.92
CA SER A 112 15.04 5.11 12.92
C SER A 112 14.39 4.97 11.56
N THR A 113 14.04 3.73 11.17
CA THR A 113 13.24 3.44 9.98
C THR A 113 11.92 4.20 10.01
N THR A 114 11.33 4.34 11.20
CA THR A 114 10.09 5.08 11.43
C THR A 114 10.22 6.55 11.05
N ASP A 115 11.32 7.20 11.47
CA ASP A 115 11.53 8.62 11.20
C ASP A 115 11.79 8.87 9.71
N THR A 116 12.57 8.02 9.06
CA THR A 116 12.76 8.07 7.61
C THR A 116 11.43 7.93 6.87
N ARG A 117 10.58 7.00 7.27
CA ARG A 117 9.25 6.81 6.67
C ARG A 117 8.34 8.01 6.89
N LEU A 118 8.38 8.62 8.10
CA LEU A 118 7.63 9.85 8.38
C LEU A 118 8.09 11.00 7.47
N LEU A 119 9.40 11.21 7.33
CA LEU A 119 9.94 12.23 6.44
C LEU A 119 9.53 12.01 4.98
N ARG A 120 9.69 10.80 4.46
CA ARG A 120 9.22 10.42 3.11
C ARG A 120 7.72 10.74 2.93
N ARG A 121 6.91 10.42 3.94
CA ARG A 121 5.47 10.68 3.88
C ARG A 121 5.16 12.17 3.89
N ILE A 122 5.82 12.97 4.72
CA ILE A 122 5.64 14.42 4.77
C ILE A 122 5.94 15.02 3.40
N VAL A 123 7.07 14.67 2.78
CA VAL A 123 7.46 15.15 1.45
C VAL A 123 6.45 14.76 0.38
N ARG A 124 6.05 13.48 0.34
CA ARG A 124 5.08 12.99 -0.62
C ARG A 124 3.71 13.66 -0.44
N ASP A 125 3.20 13.71 0.80
CA ASP A 125 1.88 14.25 1.09
C ASP A 125 1.81 15.75 0.75
N ALA A 126 2.90 16.50 0.95
CA ALA A 126 2.98 17.90 0.54
C ALA A 126 2.95 18.04 -1.00
N ARG A 127 3.71 17.22 -1.73
CA ARG A 127 3.81 17.27 -3.19
C ARG A 127 2.55 16.80 -3.92
N GLU A 128 1.98 15.69 -3.46
CA GLU A 128 1.02 14.92 -4.26
C GLU A 128 -0.41 14.99 -3.70
N ARG A 129 -0.55 15.20 -2.39
CA ARG A 129 -1.84 15.14 -1.70
C ARG A 129 -2.30 16.48 -1.12
N GLY A 130 -1.44 17.51 -1.15
CA GLY A 130 -1.76 18.86 -0.66
C GLY A 130 -1.89 18.95 0.87
N TYR A 131 -1.32 18.00 1.62
CA TYR A 131 -1.30 18.05 3.09
C TYR A 131 -0.06 18.79 3.59
N SER A 132 -0.26 19.60 4.65
CA SER A 132 0.87 20.18 5.39
C SER A 132 1.60 19.11 6.22
N ALA A 133 2.86 19.39 6.60
CA ALA A 133 3.61 18.52 7.50
C ALA A 133 2.87 18.24 8.83
N TRP A 134 2.21 19.28 9.39
CA TRP A 134 1.40 19.14 10.59
C TRP A 134 0.24 18.15 10.42
N GLN A 135 -0.48 18.22 9.30
CA GLN A 135 -1.59 17.31 9.00
C GLN A 135 -1.11 15.87 8.83
N THR A 136 0.07 15.68 8.22
CA THR A 136 0.70 14.35 8.08
C THR A 136 1.11 13.81 9.46
N MET A 137 1.76 14.63 10.30
CA MET A 137 2.15 14.23 11.65
C MET A 137 0.94 13.89 12.53
N ALA A 138 -0.14 14.66 12.45
CA ALA A 138 -1.37 14.38 13.22
C ALA A 138 -2.02 13.03 12.88
N ARG A 139 -1.79 12.52 11.65
CA ARG A 139 -2.26 11.20 11.19
C ARG A 139 -1.26 10.07 11.44
N TRP A 140 -0.04 10.38 11.83
CA TRP A 140 1.04 9.41 11.88
C TRP A 140 0.76 8.25 12.85
N GLU A 141 0.12 8.52 13.97
CA GLU A 141 -0.24 7.47 14.93
C GLU A 141 -1.23 6.44 14.33
N SER A 142 -2.20 6.89 13.53
CA SER A 142 -3.12 5.99 12.81
C SER A 142 -2.36 5.11 11.82
N VAL A 143 -1.42 5.68 11.05
CA VAL A 143 -0.58 4.93 10.12
C VAL A 143 0.25 3.88 10.87
N ARG A 144 0.83 4.23 12.01
CA ARG A 144 1.60 3.31 12.85
C ARG A 144 0.74 2.15 13.38
N ARG A 145 -0.50 2.42 13.74
CA ARG A 145 -1.45 1.35 14.12
C ARG A 145 -1.73 0.42 12.94
N GLY A 146 -1.94 0.99 11.74
CA GLY A 146 -2.12 0.22 10.50
C GLY A 146 -0.92 -0.68 10.19
N GLU A 147 0.31 -0.18 10.32
CA GLU A 147 1.53 -0.98 10.14
C GLU A 147 1.57 -2.20 11.06
N LYS A 148 1.30 -1.99 12.35
CA LYS A 148 1.29 -3.05 13.36
C LYS A 148 0.22 -4.10 13.10
N ARG A 149 -0.92 -3.72 12.52
CA ARG A 149 -2.05 -4.62 12.26
C ARG A 149 -1.94 -5.33 10.92
N HIS A 150 -1.49 -4.63 9.88
CA HIS A 150 -1.67 -5.06 8.50
C HIS A 150 -0.36 -5.31 7.74
N ILE A 151 0.80 -4.91 8.27
CA ILE A 151 2.09 -5.11 7.60
C ILE A 151 2.96 -6.08 8.40
N PHE A 152 3.31 -5.73 9.63
CA PHE A 152 4.28 -6.51 10.40
C PHE A 152 3.89 -7.97 10.66
N PRO A 153 2.61 -8.32 10.91
CA PRO A 153 2.23 -9.73 11.09
C PRO A 153 2.45 -10.59 9.84
N TYR A 154 2.53 -9.98 8.66
CA TYR A 154 2.61 -10.69 7.38
C TYR A 154 3.97 -10.60 6.70
N GLN A 155 4.96 -9.93 7.28
CA GLN A 155 6.27 -9.77 6.64
C GLN A 155 7.00 -11.10 6.43
N GLU A 156 6.77 -12.09 7.28
CA GLU A 156 7.32 -13.45 7.13
C GLU A 156 6.69 -14.23 5.95
N ASN A 157 5.60 -13.75 5.36
CA ASN A 157 5.01 -14.31 4.14
C ASN A 157 5.77 -13.92 2.87
N ALA A 158 6.76 -13.04 2.97
CA ALA A 158 7.57 -12.62 1.82
C ALA A 158 8.58 -13.68 1.42
N ASP A 159 8.74 -13.89 0.11
CA ASP A 159 9.77 -14.76 -0.45
C ASP A 159 11.15 -14.07 -0.41
N VAL A 160 11.17 -12.73 -0.47
CA VAL A 160 12.40 -11.91 -0.33
C VAL A 160 12.09 -10.59 0.38
N MET A 161 13.14 -10.04 1.01
CA MET A 161 13.11 -8.70 1.60
C MET A 161 14.02 -7.76 0.79
N PHE A 162 13.49 -6.60 0.41
CA PHE A 162 14.23 -5.57 -0.28
C PHE A 162 14.38 -4.31 0.61
N ASN A 163 15.64 -3.92 0.85
CA ASN A 163 15.93 -2.68 1.57
C ASN A 163 15.93 -1.49 0.60
N SER A 164 14.95 -0.61 0.73
CA SER A 164 14.79 0.58 -0.10
C SER A 164 15.41 1.85 0.49
N ALA A 165 16.21 1.75 1.55
CA ALA A 165 16.91 2.88 2.13
C ALA A 165 18.06 3.33 1.22
N LEU A 166 18.16 4.65 1.01
CA LEU A 166 19.26 5.28 0.27
C LEU A 166 20.17 6.02 1.25
N VAL A 167 21.48 5.86 1.11
CA VAL A 167 22.47 6.47 2.02
C VAL A 167 22.47 8.00 1.98
N TYR A 168 22.01 8.60 0.89
CA TYR A 168 21.95 10.06 0.68
C TYR A 168 20.55 10.66 0.87
N GLU A 169 19.61 9.88 1.42
CA GLU A 169 18.20 10.27 1.48
C GLU A 169 17.92 11.44 2.44
N LEU A 170 18.81 11.63 3.43
CA LEU A 170 18.69 12.68 4.44
C LEU A 170 19.67 13.84 4.21
N SER A 171 20.29 13.90 3.02
CA SER A 171 21.26 14.96 2.66
C SER A 171 20.59 16.17 2.07
#